data_921330f223524e1a52168bcb05cb6c0d
#
_entry.id   921330f223524e1a52168bcb05cb6c0d
#
_cell.length_a   1.000
_cell.length_b   1.000
_cell.length_c   1.000
_cell.angle_alpha   90.00
_cell.angle_beta   90.00
_cell.angle_gamma   90.00
#
_symmetry.space_group_name_H-M   'P 1'
#
loop_
_entity.id
_entity.type
_entity.pdbx_description
1 polymer ?
#
loop_
_entity_poly.entity_id
_entity_poly.type
_entity_poly.pdbx_seq_one_letter_code
_entity_poly.pdbx_strand_id
1 'polypeptide(L)'
;MSKLSDQKFVQLAIGLVSIFIVALVSLNYLVDPYSFYSNNLLGVNKTQEIGQLRLSKAIKLREKKPAGIILGSSRAEFGFDPDHPKISKPSYNAATGGSSMYELTRYLEYAISQGEVRQVLLVADFINFNSNEEKKVSDFESYFTNKNTYSYLFSLTTLKNTYLTWVGENQKKYTIYNDNGQREKTHNSGNLQRFGGQLKKIYSQDTYFDGFNNDNHYRDTGKSSFIDFKRFLELCYENKVSLDVVFGPNHVMHWETLDYSIGLEKWYQWKRDIVNINEEMADVFKAEPFKIVDYSIYHKYTMEKLPVNKLDEMKYHWELNHYKSQLGDIVLDDLAKNNTTFGVELSADNIENHLELQANLRKRNVDSVAYRQRVLIDRNKGDINDYFRFVEF
;
A
#
# COMPACT_ATOMS: atom_id res chain seq x y z
N MET A 1 48.37 -21.60 36.14
CA MET A 1 47.08 -20.89 35.89
C MET A 1 46.27 -20.87 37.17
N SER A 2 46.13 -19.74 37.83
CA SER A 2 45.35 -19.61 39.10
C SER A 2 43.87 -19.80 38.77
N LYS A 3 43.21 -20.79 39.42
CA LYS A 3 41.74 -20.92 39.37
C LYS A 3 41.12 -19.62 39.91
N LEU A 4 40.37 -18.91 39.10
CA LEU A 4 39.52 -17.83 39.57
C LEU A 4 38.61 -18.39 40.65
N SER A 5 38.45 -17.69 41.82
CA SER A 5 37.45 -18.10 42.81
C SER A 5 36.07 -18.01 42.15
N ASP A 6 35.14 -18.89 42.53
CA ASP A 6 33.79 -18.95 41.94
C ASP A 6 33.09 -17.58 41.98
N GLN A 7 33.30 -16.81 43.04
CA GLN A 7 32.78 -15.45 43.18
C GLN A 7 33.33 -14.48 42.13
N LYS A 8 34.64 -14.51 41.85
CA LYS A 8 35.28 -13.67 40.83
C LYS A 8 34.83 -14.07 39.44
N PHE A 9 34.63 -15.39 39.19
CA PHE A 9 34.10 -15.90 37.93
C PHE A 9 32.69 -15.39 37.69
N VAL A 10 31.78 -15.46 38.68
CA VAL A 10 30.41 -14.96 38.61
C VAL A 10 30.40 -13.45 38.37
N GLN A 11 31.22 -12.67 39.09
CA GLN A 11 31.32 -11.22 38.90
C GLN A 11 31.79 -10.88 37.46
N LEU A 12 32.79 -11.60 36.94
CA LEU A 12 33.28 -11.40 35.57
C LEU A 12 32.20 -11.75 34.54
N ALA A 13 31.49 -12.87 34.73
CA ALA A 13 30.42 -13.30 33.84
C ALA A 13 29.28 -12.27 33.81
N ILE A 14 28.84 -11.77 34.98
CA ILE A 14 27.82 -10.71 35.09
C ILE A 14 28.31 -9.45 34.35
N GLY A 15 29.57 -9.04 34.59
CA GLY A 15 30.16 -7.88 33.91
C GLY A 15 30.16 -8.01 32.39
N LEU A 16 30.58 -9.15 31.85
CA LEU A 16 30.58 -9.40 30.44
C LEU A 16 29.16 -9.40 29.82
N VAL A 17 28.21 -10.05 30.50
CA VAL A 17 26.80 -10.05 30.08
C VAL A 17 26.23 -8.63 30.09
N SER A 18 26.52 -7.85 31.12
CA SER A 18 26.07 -6.46 31.20
C SER A 18 26.63 -5.60 30.07
N ILE A 19 27.93 -5.72 29.79
CA ILE A 19 28.58 -5.02 28.65
C ILE A 19 27.92 -5.43 27.32
N PHE A 20 27.67 -6.73 27.13
CA PHE A 20 26.99 -7.23 25.92
C PHE A 20 25.58 -6.63 25.77
N ILE A 21 24.79 -6.62 26.85
CA ILE A 21 23.43 -6.05 26.83
C ILE A 21 23.47 -4.56 26.49
N VAL A 22 24.38 -3.80 27.13
CA VAL A 22 24.52 -2.36 26.85
C VAL A 22 24.90 -2.12 25.40
N ALA A 23 25.87 -2.88 24.87
CA ALA A 23 26.27 -2.79 23.48
C ALA A 23 25.13 -3.13 22.52
N LEU A 24 24.39 -4.20 22.78
CA LEU A 24 23.23 -4.64 21.99
C LEU A 24 22.17 -3.55 21.93
N VAL A 25 21.75 -3.04 23.08
CA VAL A 25 20.72 -2.00 23.20
C VAL A 25 21.19 -0.71 22.50
N SER A 26 22.44 -0.30 22.74
CA SER A 26 22.99 0.92 22.14
C SER A 26 23.05 0.84 20.61
N LEU A 27 23.54 -0.27 20.06
CA LEU A 27 23.62 -0.45 18.61
C LEU A 27 22.23 -0.47 17.96
N ASN A 28 21.28 -1.21 18.54
CA ASN A 28 19.91 -1.28 18.04
C ASN A 28 19.21 0.09 18.11
N TYR A 29 19.46 0.88 19.15
CA TYR A 29 18.90 2.22 19.29
C TYR A 29 19.54 3.21 18.33
N LEU A 30 20.87 3.25 18.22
CA LEU A 30 21.59 4.23 17.40
C LEU A 30 21.36 4.05 15.91
N VAL A 31 21.31 2.80 15.44
CA VAL A 31 21.03 2.50 14.03
C VAL A 31 19.55 2.56 13.71
N ASP A 32 18.69 2.15 14.66
CA ASP A 32 17.22 2.15 14.52
C ASP A 32 16.75 1.59 13.18
N PRO A 33 16.98 0.29 12.91
CA PRO A 33 16.81 -0.30 11.57
C PRO A 33 15.37 -0.27 11.05
N TYR A 34 14.39 -0.07 11.94
CA TYR A 34 12.96 -0.04 11.64
C TYR A 34 12.32 1.34 11.74
N SER A 35 13.11 2.40 12.02
CA SER A 35 12.62 3.77 12.20
C SER A 35 11.64 3.93 13.38
N PHE A 36 11.82 3.15 14.45
CA PHE A 36 10.93 3.18 15.62
C PHE A 36 11.15 4.37 16.53
N TYR A 37 12.36 4.89 16.57
CA TYR A 37 12.78 5.95 17.51
C TYR A 37 12.97 7.30 16.82
N SER A 38 12.67 7.37 15.52
CA SER A 38 12.80 8.60 14.69
C SER A 38 14.18 9.24 14.78
N ASN A 39 15.20 8.45 15.16
CA ASN A 39 16.56 8.95 15.22
C ASN A 39 17.31 8.63 13.92
N ASN A 40 18.13 9.59 13.50
CA ASN A 40 19.06 9.41 12.39
C ASN A 40 20.46 9.88 12.82
N LEU A 41 20.85 9.53 14.04
CA LEU A 41 22.11 9.99 14.65
C LEU A 41 23.34 9.57 13.86
N LEU A 42 23.26 8.46 13.14
CA LEU A 42 24.36 7.94 12.33
C LEU A 42 24.20 8.23 10.82
N GLY A 43 23.11 8.88 10.40
CA GLY A 43 22.84 9.22 8.99
C GLY A 43 22.68 8.02 8.07
N VAL A 44 22.32 6.84 8.58
CA VAL A 44 22.21 5.62 7.78
C VAL A 44 20.81 5.43 7.17
N ASN A 45 20.79 4.94 5.92
CA ASN A 45 19.54 4.66 5.21
C ASN A 45 18.79 3.48 5.83
N LYS A 46 17.49 3.62 6.10
CA LYS A 46 16.65 2.62 6.79
C LYS A 46 16.20 1.50 5.83
N THR A 47 17.15 0.66 5.43
CA THR A 47 16.95 -0.40 4.42
C THR A 47 16.18 -1.62 4.93
N GLN A 48 15.97 -1.73 6.25
CA GLN A 48 15.29 -2.87 6.89
C GLN A 48 13.89 -2.50 7.44
N GLU A 49 13.43 -1.27 7.25
CA GLU A 49 12.15 -0.76 7.75
C GLU A 49 10.95 -1.61 7.31
N ILE A 50 11.00 -2.15 6.08
CA ILE A 50 9.93 -3.00 5.53
C ILE A 50 9.65 -4.24 6.38
N GLY A 51 10.65 -4.75 7.11
CA GLY A 51 10.51 -5.92 7.98
C GLY A 51 9.56 -5.71 9.16
N GLN A 52 9.33 -4.45 9.55
CA GLN A 52 8.41 -4.06 10.64
C GLN A 52 7.51 -2.89 10.22
N LEU A 53 7.16 -2.82 8.93
CA LEU A 53 6.44 -1.71 8.33
C LEU A 53 5.17 -1.33 9.09
N ARG A 54 4.34 -2.33 9.44
CA ARG A 54 3.07 -2.09 10.12
C ARG A 54 3.26 -1.42 11.47
N LEU A 55 4.21 -1.90 12.25
CA LEU A 55 4.53 -1.30 13.54
C LEU A 55 5.16 0.09 13.37
N SER A 56 6.07 0.27 12.42
CA SER A 56 6.66 1.58 12.10
C SER A 56 5.58 2.61 11.75
N LYS A 57 4.63 2.26 10.86
CA LYS A 57 3.50 3.14 10.51
C LYS A 57 2.63 3.51 11.73
N ALA A 58 2.34 2.55 12.62
CA ALA A 58 1.58 2.81 13.83
C ALA A 58 2.31 3.78 14.79
N ILE A 59 3.63 3.61 14.94
CA ILE A 59 4.47 4.52 15.74
C ILE A 59 4.42 5.93 15.16
N LYS A 60 4.57 6.06 13.83
CA LYS A 60 4.54 7.36 13.15
C LYS A 60 3.19 8.05 13.22
N LEU A 61 2.08 7.32 13.14
CA LEU A 61 0.73 7.89 13.36
C LEU A 61 0.62 8.56 14.74
N ARG A 62 1.13 7.91 15.78
CA ARG A 62 1.15 8.48 17.13
C ARG A 62 2.06 9.70 17.25
N GLU A 63 3.24 9.65 16.65
CA GLU A 63 4.23 10.74 16.73
C GLU A 63 3.76 11.98 15.96
N LYS A 64 3.25 11.77 14.74
CA LYS A 64 2.91 12.88 13.83
C LYS A 64 1.51 13.42 14.04
N LYS A 65 0.58 12.63 14.63
CA LYS A 65 -0.83 13.00 14.84
C LYS A 65 -1.43 13.70 13.60
N PRO A 66 -1.45 13.04 12.46
CA PRO A 66 -1.83 13.68 11.20
C PRO A 66 -3.30 14.08 11.20
N ALA A 67 -3.60 15.26 10.64
CA ALA A 67 -4.95 15.70 10.33
C ALA A 67 -5.46 15.09 9.02
N GLY A 68 -4.56 14.84 8.06
CA GLY A 68 -4.84 14.15 6.80
C GLY A 68 -4.09 12.82 6.70
N ILE A 69 -4.81 11.75 6.40
CA ILE A 69 -4.24 10.40 6.33
C ILE A 69 -4.57 9.77 4.98
N ILE A 70 -3.57 9.11 4.38
CA ILE A 70 -3.76 8.23 3.22
C ILE A 70 -3.70 6.79 3.70
N LEU A 71 -4.74 6.01 3.41
CA LEU A 71 -4.86 4.60 3.71
C LEU A 71 -5.06 3.80 2.43
N GLY A 72 -4.55 2.58 2.38
CA GLY A 72 -4.64 1.69 1.23
C GLY A 72 -3.53 0.65 1.21
N SER A 73 -3.40 -0.03 0.08
CA SER A 73 -2.36 -1.03 -0.16
C SER A 73 -1.02 -0.39 -0.58
N SER A 74 -0.10 -1.22 -1.08
CA SER A 74 1.15 -0.74 -1.70
C SER A 74 0.91 0.28 -2.84
N ARG A 75 -0.24 0.25 -3.50
CA ARG A 75 -0.60 1.23 -4.53
C ARG A 75 -0.67 2.63 -3.97
N ALA A 76 -1.26 2.78 -2.79
CA ALA A 76 -1.30 4.05 -2.08
C ALA A 76 0.09 4.48 -1.56
N GLU A 77 0.91 3.52 -1.09
CA GLU A 77 2.31 3.81 -0.68
C GLU A 77 3.13 4.41 -1.82
N PHE A 78 2.99 3.87 -3.03
CA PHE A 78 3.76 4.28 -4.20
C PHE A 78 3.22 5.56 -4.83
N GLY A 79 1.89 5.63 -4.95
CA GLY A 79 1.22 6.59 -5.82
C GLY A 79 0.89 7.93 -5.16
N PHE A 80 0.55 7.97 -3.87
CA PHE A 80 0.00 9.19 -3.28
C PHE A 80 0.98 9.87 -2.34
N ASP A 81 1.30 11.14 -2.68
CA ASP A 81 2.09 12.02 -1.83
C ASP A 81 1.18 12.70 -0.79
N PRO A 82 1.39 12.43 0.51
CA PRO A 82 0.60 13.09 1.55
C PRO A 82 0.90 14.59 1.64
N ASP A 83 2.02 15.07 1.08
CA ASP A 83 2.38 16.49 1.09
C ASP A 83 1.64 17.30 0.01
N HIS A 84 0.85 16.64 -0.85
CA HIS A 84 0.00 17.29 -1.84
C HIS A 84 -1.01 18.26 -1.18
N PRO A 85 -1.31 19.44 -1.78
CA PRO A 85 -2.22 20.45 -1.20
C PRO A 85 -3.65 19.97 -0.91
N LYS A 86 -4.14 18.96 -1.62
CA LYS A 86 -5.47 18.35 -1.39
C LYS A 86 -5.58 17.70 0.00
N ILE A 87 -4.47 17.26 0.59
CA ILE A 87 -4.45 16.53 1.86
C ILE A 87 -4.22 17.50 3.02
N SER A 88 -5.11 17.44 4.03
CA SER A 88 -5.06 18.27 5.24
C SER A 88 -3.76 18.08 6.02
N LYS A 89 -3.18 19.17 6.50
CA LYS A 89 -1.90 19.16 7.22
C LYS A 89 -2.08 19.24 8.74
N PRO A 90 -1.19 18.60 9.54
CA PRO A 90 -0.11 17.72 9.11
C PRO A 90 -0.65 16.44 8.47
N SER A 91 0.10 15.83 7.58
CA SER A 91 -0.34 14.67 6.81
C SER A 91 0.61 13.50 6.88
N TYR A 92 0.09 12.28 6.64
CA TYR A 92 0.89 11.07 6.63
C TYR A 92 0.31 9.99 5.71
N ASN A 93 1.16 9.34 4.94
CA ASN A 93 0.78 8.15 4.18
C ASN A 93 0.97 6.91 5.06
N ALA A 94 -0.14 6.42 5.63
CA ALA A 94 -0.18 5.24 6.50
C ALA A 94 -0.53 3.95 5.76
N ALA A 95 -0.58 3.97 4.43
CA ALA A 95 -0.82 2.78 3.62
C ALA A 95 0.26 1.72 3.84
N THR A 96 -0.12 0.43 3.73
CA THR A 96 0.79 -0.70 3.91
C THR A 96 0.59 -1.76 2.84
N GLY A 97 1.70 -2.24 2.28
CA GLY A 97 1.67 -3.25 1.21
C GLY A 97 0.85 -4.49 1.59
N GLY A 98 -0.13 -4.83 0.75
CA GLY A 98 -1.00 -6.00 0.92
C GLY A 98 -1.89 -5.94 2.17
N SER A 99 -2.27 -4.75 2.64
CA SER A 99 -3.20 -4.60 3.76
C SER A 99 -4.59 -5.14 3.43
N SER A 100 -5.22 -5.76 4.41
CA SER A 100 -6.64 -6.10 4.38
C SER A 100 -7.50 -4.88 4.77
N MET A 101 -8.81 -4.94 4.51
CA MET A 101 -9.74 -3.90 4.97
C MET A 101 -9.79 -3.81 6.49
N TYR A 102 -9.65 -4.96 7.19
CA TYR A 102 -9.49 -5.00 8.64
C TYR A 102 -8.31 -4.14 9.10
N GLU A 103 -7.10 -4.36 8.54
CA GLU A 103 -5.91 -3.60 8.93
C GLU A 103 -6.10 -2.09 8.70
N LEU A 104 -6.71 -1.68 7.57
CA LEU A 104 -6.98 -0.28 7.26
C LEU A 104 -7.94 0.35 8.28
N THR A 105 -8.97 -0.39 8.69
CA THR A 105 -9.94 0.05 9.72
C THR A 105 -9.24 0.21 11.07
N ARG A 106 -8.37 -0.73 11.46
CA ARG A 106 -7.60 -0.63 12.71
C ARG A 106 -6.65 0.57 12.73
N TYR A 107 -5.99 0.88 11.59
CA TYR A 107 -5.16 2.08 11.48
C TYR A 107 -5.96 3.37 11.62
N LEU A 108 -7.14 3.44 10.99
CA LEU A 108 -8.04 4.59 11.12
C LEU A 108 -8.48 4.77 12.57
N GLU A 109 -8.96 3.71 13.21
CA GLU A 109 -9.40 3.73 14.60
C GLU A 109 -8.28 4.19 15.54
N TYR A 110 -7.07 3.66 15.35
CA TYR A 110 -5.91 4.08 16.11
C TYR A 110 -5.57 5.55 15.89
N ALA A 111 -5.54 6.00 14.63
CA ALA A 111 -5.24 7.39 14.31
C ALA A 111 -6.24 8.35 14.92
N ILE A 112 -7.53 8.06 14.85
CA ILE A 112 -8.60 8.84 15.50
C ILE A 112 -8.38 8.89 17.01
N SER A 113 -8.01 7.77 17.65
CA SER A 113 -7.74 7.72 19.08
C SER A 113 -6.54 8.57 19.54
N GLN A 114 -5.62 8.89 18.63
CA GLN A 114 -4.50 9.82 18.90
C GLN A 114 -4.91 11.30 18.74
N GLY A 115 -6.07 11.56 18.15
CA GLY A 115 -6.84 12.80 18.15
C GLY A 115 -6.37 13.86 17.17
N GLU A 116 -6.84 14.00 16.01
CA GLU A 116 -6.83 15.19 15.14
C GLU A 116 -7.16 14.86 13.68
N VAL A 117 -7.50 13.59 13.39
CA VAL A 117 -7.86 13.17 12.03
C VAL A 117 -9.11 13.95 11.57
N ARG A 118 -8.97 14.67 10.48
CA ARG A 118 -10.05 15.44 9.85
C ARG A 118 -10.37 14.98 8.45
N GLN A 119 -9.38 14.35 7.79
CA GLN A 119 -9.51 13.90 6.41
C GLN A 119 -8.82 12.56 6.22
N VAL A 120 -9.49 11.69 5.48
CA VAL A 120 -8.95 10.40 5.02
C VAL A 120 -9.11 10.30 3.50
N LEU A 121 -8.03 9.88 2.83
CA LEU A 121 -8.08 9.33 1.48
C LEU A 121 -7.96 7.80 1.59
N LEU A 122 -9.01 7.08 1.28
CA LEU A 122 -8.98 5.61 1.18
C LEU A 122 -8.78 5.21 -0.28
N VAL A 123 -7.63 4.62 -0.57
CA VAL A 123 -7.38 3.96 -1.85
C VAL A 123 -7.85 2.53 -1.75
N ALA A 124 -9.09 2.29 -2.16
CA ALA A 124 -9.74 1.01 -2.07
C ALA A 124 -9.29 0.12 -3.24
N ASP A 125 -8.71 -1.01 -2.90
CA ASP A 125 -8.25 -2.01 -3.86
C ASP A 125 -9.03 -3.31 -3.66
N PHE A 126 -9.33 -4.02 -4.76
CA PHE A 126 -9.98 -5.33 -4.71
C PHE A 126 -9.29 -6.30 -3.75
N ILE A 127 -7.95 -6.25 -3.68
CA ILE A 127 -7.16 -7.10 -2.78
C ILE A 127 -7.34 -6.79 -1.29
N ASN A 128 -7.73 -5.58 -0.92
CA ASN A 128 -8.02 -5.26 0.49
C ASN A 128 -9.22 -6.05 1.02
N PHE A 129 -10.18 -6.35 0.12
CA PHE A 129 -11.41 -7.07 0.42
C PHE A 129 -11.29 -8.57 0.21
N ASN A 130 -10.31 -9.01 -0.56
CA ASN A 130 -10.08 -10.40 -0.95
C ASN A 130 -8.72 -10.91 -0.46
N SER A 131 -8.30 -10.45 0.72
CA SER A 131 -7.04 -10.87 1.34
C SER A 131 -7.14 -12.32 1.84
N ASN A 132 -6.04 -13.07 1.74
CA ASN A 132 -5.95 -14.41 2.31
C ASN A 132 -5.97 -14.37 3.85
N GLU A 133 -5.51 -13.29 4.45
CA GLU A 133 -5.40 -13.11 5.89
C GLU A 133 -6.18 -11.86 6.32
N GLU A 134 -7.01 -11.99 7.36
CA GLU A 134 -7.69 -10.84 7.97
C GLU A 134 -6.64 -9.83 8.48
N LYS A 135 -5.61 -10.33 9.15
CA LYS A 135 -4.46 -9.54 9.58
C LYS A 135 -3.14 -10.26 9.32
N LYS A 136 -2.15 -9.55 8.90
CA LYS A 136 -0.80 -10.10 8.80
C LYS A 136 -0.11 -10.14 10.16
N VAL A 137 0.76 -11.13 10.36
CA VAL A 137 1.55 -11.25 11.59
C VAL A 137 2.36 -9.97 11.81
N SER A 138 2.04 -9.24 12.87
CA SER A 138 2.68 -7.98 13.24
C SER A 138 2.30 -7.57 14.66
N ASP A 139 3.18 -6.80 15.30
CA ASP A 139 2.95 -6.26 16.66
C ASP A 139 2.19 -4.92 16.65
N PHE A 140 1.69 -4.46 15.50
CA PHE A 140 1.12 -3.11 15.38
C PHE A 140 -0.10 -2.90 16.30
N GLU A 141 -0.98 -3.89 16.45
CA GLU A 141 -2.15 -3.78 17.31
C GLU A 141 -1.79 -3.84 18.80
N SER A 142 -0.80 -4.66 19.18
CA SER A 142 -0.31 -4.70 20.55
C SER A 142 0.30 -3.35 20.95
N TYR A 143 0.88 -2.63 20.00
CA TYR A 143 1.39 -1.28 20.20
C TYR A 143 0.28 -0.26 20.48
N PHE A 144 -0.95 -0.45 19.97
CA PHE A 144 -2.07 0.47 20.23
C PHE A 144 -2.38 0.59 21.73
N THR A 145 -2.21 -0.49 22.48
CA THR A 145 -2.42 -0.53 23.93
C THR A 145 -1.13 -0.30 24.72
N ASN A 146 -0.08 -1.06 24.43
CA ASN A 146 1.14 -1.10 25.24
C ASN A 146 2.12 0.04 24.92
N LYS A 147 2.09 0.59 23.70
CA LYS A 147 2.96 1.68 23.21
C LYS A 147 4.45 1.43 23.47
N ASN A 148 4.86 0.16 23.48
CA ASN A 148 6.16 -0.29 23.93
C ASN A 148 6.90 -1.03 22.79
N THR A 149 8.12 -0.57 22.52
CA THR A 149 9.04 -1.17 21.54
C THR A 149 10.37 -1.61 22.16
N TYR A 150 10.48 -1.59 23.50
CA TYR A 150 11.74 -1.89 24.17
C TYR A 150 12.25 -3.31 23.91
N SER A 151 11.36 -4.30 23.72
CA SER A 151 11.74 -5.66 23.37
C SER A 151 12.63 -5.74 22.13
N TYR A 152 12.43 -4.82 21.18
CA TYR A 152 13.26 -4.75 19.98
C TYR A 152 14.70 -4.31 20.26
N LEU A 153 14.94 -3.48 21.30
CA LEU A 153 16.27 -3.07 21.70
C LEU A 153 17.11 -4.25 22.22
N PHE A 154 16.46 -5.21 22.86
CA PHE A 154 17.10 -6.42 23.39
C PHE A 154 17.12 -7.60 22.41
N SER A 155 16.64 -7.40 21.18
CA SER A 155 16.47 -8.47 20.20
C SER A 155 17.74 -8.71 19.37
N LEU A 156 18.18 -9.96 19.29
CA LEU A 156 19.25 -10.38 18.38
C LEU A 156 18.81 -10.32 16.91
N THR A 157 17.53 -10.50 16.62
CA THR A 157 16.99 -10.31 15.27
C THR A 157 17.11 -8.84 14.86
N THR A 158 16.82 -7.91 15.78
CA THR A 158 17.04 -6.49 15.55
C THR A 158 18.53 -6.19 15.33
N LEU A 159 19.44 -6.79 16.11
CA LEU A 159 20.89 -6.64 15.91
C LEU A 159 21.34 -7.11 14.53
N LYS A 160 20.80 -8.23 14.04
CA LYS A 160 21.05 -8.67 12.66
C LYS A 160 20.61 -7.62 11.65
N ASN A 161 19.42 -7.04 11.82
CA ASN A 161 18.91 -6.01 10.92
C ASN A 161 19.65 -4.68 11.07
N THR A 162 20.13 -4.35 12.28
CA THR A 162 21.07 -3.26 12.54
C THR A 162 22.34 -3.42 11.70
N TYR A 163 22.95 -4.60 11.73
CA TYR A 163 24.11 -4.91 10.89
C TYR A 163 23.79 -4.81 9.40
N LEU A 164 22.65 -5.37 8.95
CA LEU A 164 22.24 -5.31 7.53
C LEU A 164 21.96 -3.88 7.08
N THR A 165 21.43 -3.02 7.95
CA THR A 165 21.25 -1.59 7.69
C THR A 165 22.60 -0.91 7.49
N TRP A 166 23.55 -1.15 8.37
CA TRP A 166 24.91 -0.63 8.29
C TRP A 166 25.65 -1.07 7.01
N VAL A 167 25.60 -2.35 6.70
CA VAL A 167 26.19 -2.89 5.47
C VAL A 167 25.44 -2.39 4.21
N GLY A 168 24.14 -2.20 4.32
CA GLY A 168 23.30 -1.66 3.24
C GLY A 168 23.71 -0.25 2.83
N GLU A 169 24.12 0.59 3.78
CA GLU A 169 24.68 1.93 3.51
C GLU A 169 25.91 1.84 2.61
N ASN A 170 26.85 0.95 2.95
CA ASN A 170 28.05 0.74 2.13
C ASN A 170 27.75 0.20 0.72
N GLN A 171 26.60 -0.44 0.52
CA GLN A 171 26.12 -0.94 -0.77
C GLN A 171 25.24 0.09 -1.52
N LYS A 172 25.17 1.33 -1.07
CA LYS A 172 24.33 2.41 -1.65
C LYS A 172 22.86 1.99 -1.78
N LYS A 173 22.34 1.28 -0.78
CA LYS A 173 20.91 0.99 -0.69
C LYS A 173 20.18 2.21 -0.12
N TYR A 174 19.02 2.52 -0.70
CA TYR A 174 18.24 3.70 -0.33
C TYR A 174 17.26 3.37 0.81
N THR A 175 16.92 4.40 1.58
CA THR A 175 15.76 4.36 2.50
C THR A 175 14.50 3.96 1.72
N ILE A 176 13.65 3.15 2.34
CA ILE A 176 12.47 2.59 1.64
C ILE A 176 11.30 3.58 1.66
N TYR A 177 11.14 4.30 2.76
CA TYR A 177 10.05 5.26 2.95
C TYR A 177 10.59 6.64 3.29
N ASN A 178 9.96 7.66 2.71
CA ASN A 178 10.16 9.05 3.12
C ASN A 178 9.55 9.28 4.51
N ASP A 179 9.97 10.35 5.19
CA ASP A 179 9.46 10.68 6.53
C ASP A 179 7.94 10.92 6.56
N ASN A 180 7.36 11.35 5.44
CA ASN A 180 5.91 11.50 5.27
C ASN A 180 5.16 10.17 5.04
N GLY A 181 5.87 9.04 5.03
CA GLY A 181 5.32 7.69 4.87
C GLY A 181 5.14 7.22 3.42
N GLN A 182 5.38 8.06 2.42
CA GLN A 182 5.37 7.67 1.03
C GLN A 182 6.59 6.80 0.68
N ARG A 183 6.42 5.85 -0.23
CA ARG A 183 7.52 5.01 -0.69
C ARG A 183 8.50 5.80 -1.56
N GLU A 184 9.80 5.65 -1.29
CA GLU A 184 10.86 6.44 -1.90
C GLU A 184 11.09 6.00 -3.37
N LYS A 185 11.15 6.98 -4.30
CA LYS A 185 11.23 6.74 -5.76
C LYS A 185 12.52 6.04 -6.17
N THR A 186 13.65 6.44 -5.60
CA THR A 186 14.97 5.88 -5.95
C THR A 186 15.08 4.41 -5.52
N HIS A 187 14.45 4.07 -4.38
CA HIS A 187 14.33 2.67 -3.95
C HIS A 187 13.55 1.83 -4.97
N ASN A 188 12.43 2.36 -5.49
CA ASN A 188 11.60 1.66 -6.46
C ASN A 188 12.33 1.46 -7.78
N SER A 189 12.96 2.50 -8.31
CA SER A 189 13.78 2.43 -9.52
C SER A 189 14.92 1.40 -9.38
N GLY A 190 15.63 1.42 -8.26
CA GLY A 190 16.68 0.45 -7.96
C GLY A 190 16.16 -1.00 -7.87
N ASN A 191 14.94 -1.21 -7.37
CA ASN A 191 14.32 -2.54 -7.36
C ASN A 191 13.99 -3.03 -8.77
N LEU A 192 13.42 -2.18 -9.62
CA LEU A 192 13.14 -2.53 -11.01
C LEU A 192 14.41 -2.90 -11.79
N GLN A 193 15.48 -2.12 -11.61
CA GLN A 193 16.76 -2.42 -12.25
C GLN A 193 17.34 -3.77 -11.81
N ARG A 194 17.27 -4.08 -10.50
CA ARG A 194 17.71 -5.38 -9.95
C ARG A 194 16.84 -6.53 -10.45
N PHE A 195 15.57 -6.31 -10.68
CA PHE A 195 14.65 -7.29 -11.25
C PHE A 195 14.92 -7.56 -12.74
N GLY A 196 15.63 -6.70 -13.42
CA GLY A 196 15.97 -6.80 -14.84
C GLY A 196 15.18 -5.87 -15.75
N GLY A 197 14.65 -4.79 -15.19
CA GLY A 197 13.89 -3.75 -15.89
C GLY A 197 12.37 -3.92 -15.78
N GLN A 198 11.67 -2.89 -16.23
CA GLN A 198 10.22 -2.78 -16.11
C GLN A 198 9.49 -3.87 -16.91
N LEU A 199 9.91 -4.11 -18.13
CA LEU A 199 9.32 -5.14 -19.00
C LEU A 199 9.34 -6.52 -18.36
N LYS A 200 10.48 -6.93 -17.78
CA LYS A 200 10.59 -8.22 -17.10
C LYS A 200 9.68 -8.29 -15.87
N LYS A 201 9.52 -7.20 -15.16
CA LYS A 201 8.61 -7.12 -14.01
C LYS A 201 7.16 -7.28 -14.45
N ILE A 202 6.75 -6.64 -15.55
CA ILE A 202 5.42 -6.76 -16.15
C ILE A 202 5.10 -8.23 -16.45
N TYR A 203 5.98 -8.92 -17.17
CA TYR A 203 5.77 -10.34 -17.48
C TYR A 203 5.70 -11.27 -16.25
N SER A 204 6.25 -10.86 -15.12
CA SER A 204 6.16 -11.64 -13.88
C SER A 204 4.81 -11.51 -13.16
N GLN A 205 3.90 -10.66 -13.64
CA GLN A 205 2.63 -10.37 -12.98
C GLN A 205 1.42 -11.11 -13.58
N ASP A 206 1.64 -11.96 -14.58
CA ASP A 206 0.56 -12.70 -15.25
C ASP A 206 -0.28 -13.54 -14.29
N THR A 207 0.32 -14.04 -13.21
CA THR A 207 -0.31 -14.87 -12.18
C THR A 207 -0.58 -14.10 -10.88
N TYR A 208 -0.61 -12.76 -10.93
CA TYR A 208 -0.73 -11.93 -9.73
C TYR A 208 -1.98 -12.26 -8.90
N PHE A 209 -3.11 -12.54 -9.56
CA PHE A 209 -4.36 -12.86 -8.90
C PHE A 209 -4.57 -14.35 -8.62
N ASP A 210 -3.65 -15.22 -9.05
CA ASP A 210 -3.73 -16.63 -8.76
C ASP A 210 -3.64 -16.85 -7.24
N GLY A 211 -4.63 -17.51 -6.69
CA GLY A 211 -4.71 -17.76 -5.26
C GLY A 211 -5.30 -16.64 -4.41
N PHE A 212 -5.72 -15.49 -4.98
CA PHE A 212 -6.53 -14.53 -4.25
C PHE A 212 -7.96 -15.04 -4.06
N ASN A 213 -8.57 -14.63 -2.97
CA ASN A 213 -10.00 -14.81 -2.75
C ASN A 213 -10.80 -13.91 -3.70
N ASN A 214 -12.07 -14.22 -3.94
CA ASN A 214 -12.91 -13.46 -4.86
C ASN A 214 -14.37 -13.33 -4.42
N ASP A 215 -14.62 -13.57 -3.14
CA ASP A 215 -15.95 -13.56 -2.52
C ASP A 215 -16.08 -12.53 -1.39
N ASN A 216 -15.10 -11.63 -1.26
CA ASN A 216 -15.03 -10.57 -0.26
C ASN A 216 -15.05 -11.11 1.20
N HIS A 217 -14.36 -12.23 1.41
CA HIS A 217 -14.08 -12.80 2.72
C HIS A 217 -12.58 -12.97 2.92
N TYR A 218 -12.13 -12.97 4.16
CA TYR A 218 -10.77 -13.38 4.51
C TYR A 218 -10.71 -14.90 4.54
N ARG A 219 -9.73 -15.49 3.82
CA ARG A 219 -9.65 -16.94 3.69
C ARG A 219 -9.36 -17.64 5.02
N ASP A 220 -8.58 -17.02 5.91
CA ASP A 220 -8.19 -17.60 7.21
C ASP A 220 -9.32 -17.60 8.22
N THR A 221 -10.19 -16.60 8.24
CA THR A 221 -11.27 -16.45 9.22
C THR A 221 -12.66 -16.69 8.66
N GLY A 222 -12.83 -16.62 7.33
CA GLY A 222 -14.13 -16.67 6.67
C GLY A 222 -15.03 -15.45 6.94
N LYS A 223 -14.50 -14.40 7.58
CA LYS A 223 -15.25 -13.19 7.88
C LYS A 223 -15.36 -12.32 6.63
N SER A 224 -16.54 -11.73 6.40
CA SER A 224 -16.70 -10.76 5.31
C SER A 224 -15.93 -9.49 5.57
N SER A 225 -15.12 -9.07 4.60
CA SER A 225 -14.36 -7.84 4.63
C SER A 225 -15.23 -6.58 4.57
N PHE A 226 -16.46 -6.70 4.09
CA PHE A 226 -17.43 -5.59 4.10
C PHE A 226 -17.86 -5.20 5.52
N ILE A 227 -17.76 -6.09 6.51
CA ILE A 227 -17.99 -5.73 7.92
C ILE A 227 -16.96 -4.67 8.35
N ASP A 228 -15.71 -4.85 7.97
CA ASP A 228 -14.66 -3.87 8.31
C ASP A 228 -14.80 -2.59 7.50
N PHE A 229 -15.27 -2.66 6.25
CA PHE A 229 -15.56 -1.46 5.46
C PHE A 229 -16.74 -0.66 6.07
N LYS A 230 -17.83 -1.32 6.48
CA LYS A 230 -18.91 -0.65 7.21
C LYS A 230 -18.40 0.03 8.48
N ARG A 231 -17.55 -0.67 9.26
CA ARG A 231 -16.92 -0.09 10.46
C ARG A 231 -16.02 1.10 10.14
N PHE A 232 -15.32 1.07 9.00
CA PHE A 232 -14.49 2.18 8.53
C PHE A 232 -15.34 3.44 8.24
N LEU A 233 -16.47 3.28 7.54
CA LEU A 233 -17.41 4.37 7.26
C LEU A 233 -18.04 4.92 8.54
N GLU A 234 -18.46 4.02 9.45
CA GLU A 234 -18.97 4.34 10.79
C GLU A 234 -18.01 5.26 11.54
N LEU A 235 -16.72 4.87 11.62
CA LEU A 235 -15.67 5.68 12.27
C LEU A 235 -15.58 7.09 11.67
N CYS A 236 -15.70 7.21 10.34
CA CYS A 236 -15.67 8.51 9.68
C CYS A 236 -16.90 9.35 10.04
N TYR A 237 -18.11 8.79 10.03
CA TYR A 237 -19.34 9.52 10.40
C TYR A 237 -19.34 9.93 11.88
N GLU A 238 -19.04 8.97 12.79
CA GLU A 238 -19.03 9.22 14.25
C GLU A 238 -18.06 10.33 14.65
N ASN A 239 -16.92 10.42 13.95
CA ASN A 239 -15.86 11.38 14.28
C ASN A 239 -15.83 12.60 13.35
N LYS A 240 -16.82 12.74 12.45
CA LYS A 240 -16.92 13.84 11.47
C LYS A 240 -15.65 13.98 10.61
N VAL A 241 -15.09 12.86 10.22
CA VAL A 241 -13.92 12.79 9.35
C VAL A 241 -14.38 12.85 7.90
N SER A 242 -13.83 13.77 7.11
CA SER A 242 -14.04 13.82 5.66
C SER A 242 -13.35 12.61 5.01
N LEU A 243 -14.07 11.91 4.14
CA LEU A 243 -13.55 10.73 3.45
C LEU A 243 -13.72 10.88 1.94
N ASP A 244 -12.62 10.73 1.20
CA ASP A 244 -12.62 10.45 -0.22
C ASP A 244 -12.23 8.98 -0.42
N VAL A 245 -13.04 8.19 -1.13
CA VAL A 245 -12.72 6.81 -1.54
C VAL A 245 -12.35 6.81 -3.01
N VAL A 246 -11.20 6.24 -3.36
CA VAL A 246 -10.78 6.16 -4.76
C VAL A 246 -10.45 4.72 -5.16
N PHE A 247 -10.91 4.31 -6.34
CA PHE A 247 -10.38 3.14 -7.02
C PHE A 247 -9.18 3.59 -7.85
N GLY A 248 -7.98 3.11 -7.49
CA GLY A 248 -6.72 3.64 -8.01
C GLY A 248 -6.50 3.39 -9.50
N PRO A 249 -5.73 4.27 -10.20
CA PRO A 249 -5.53 4.24 -11.65
C PRO A 249 -4.49 3.19 -12.09
N ASN A 250 -4.73 1.92 -11.82
CA ASN A 250 -3.89 0.83 -12.30
C ASN A 250 -3.86 0.78 -13.83
N HIS A 251 -2.80 0.22 -14.39
CA HIS A 251 -2.74 -0.03 -15.81
C HIS A 251 -3.82 -1.03 -16.24
N VAL A 252 -4.48 -0.79 -17.40
CA VAL A 252 -5.58 -1.65 -17.89
C VAL A 252 -5.20 -3.13 -17.99
N MET A 253 -3.94 -3.44 -18.29
CA MET A 253 -3.43 -4.81 -18.29
C MET A 253 -3.56 -5.52 -16.97
N HIS A 254 -3.56 -4.80 -15.86
CA HIS A 254 -3.78 -5.38 -14.54
C HIS A 254 -5.19 -5.96 -14.42
N TRP A 255 -6.18 -5.32 -15.05
CA TRP A 255 -7.56 -5.83 -15.05
C TRP A 255 -7.73 -7.01 -16.00
N GLU A 256 -6.92 -7.09 -17.06
CA GLU A 256 -6.90 -8.27 -17.93
C GLU A 256 -6.31 -9.50 -17.19
N THR A 257 -5.31 -9.30 -16.34
CA THR A 257 -4.80 -10.39 -15.47
C THR A 257 -5.83 -10.80 -14.42
N LEU A 258 -6.58 -9.85 -13.86
CA LEU A 258 -7.69 -10.12 -12.95
C LEU A 258 -8.81 -10.92 -13.64
N ASP A 259 -9.23 -10.47 -14.84
CA ASP A 259 -10.26 -11.17 -15.61
C ASP A 259 -9.88 -12.62 -15.93
N TYR A 260 -8.60 -12.83 -16.23
CA TYR A 260 -8.10 -14.17 -16.51
C TYR A 260 -8.17 -15.09 -15.27
N SER A 261 -7.78 -14.60 -14.10
CA SER A 261 -7.68 -15.42 -12.88
C SER A 261 -9.00 -15.61 -12.16
N ILE A 262 -9.84 -14.58 -12.08
CA ILE A 262 -11.05 -14.57 -11.22
C ILE A 262 -12.32 -14.07 -11.93
N GLY A 263 -12.20 -13.50 -13.12
CA GLY A 263 -13.31 -12.91 -13.88
C GLY A 263 -13.60 -11.46 -13.52
N LEU A 264 -13.72 -10.61 -14.56
CA LEU A 264 -13.91 -9.17 -14.41
C LEU A 264 -15.25 -8.81 -13.75
N GLU A 265 -16.28 -9.67 -13.89
CA GLU A 265 -17.58 -9.46 -13.26
C GLU A 265 -17.48 -9.46 -11.73
N LYS A 266 -16.58 -10.23 -11.14
CA LYS A 266 -16.32 -10.19 -9.69
C LYS A 266 -15.80 -8.82 -9.23
N TRP A 267 -14.95 -8.20 -10.04
CA TRP A 267 -14.44 -6.86 -9.77
C TRP A 267 -15.52 -5.78 -9.95
N TYR A 268 -16.38 -5.91 -10.98
CA TYR A 268 -17.53 -5.02 -11.17
C TYR A 268 -18.52 -5.15 -10.01
N GLN A 269 -18.81 -6.37 -9.57
CA GLN A 269 -19.69 -6.60 -8.44
C GLN A 269 -19.12 -5.99 -7.15
N TRP A 270 -17.81 -6.13 -6.91
CA TRP A 270 -17.16 -5.48 -5.78
C TRP A 270 -17.32 -3.95 -5.82
N LYS A 271 -17.21 -3.30 -6.97
CA LYS A 271 -17.45 -1.85 -7.09
C LYS A 271 -18.90 -1.47 -6.76
N ARG A 272 -19.88 -2.26 -7.25
CA ARG A 272 -21.30 -2.09 -6.89
C ARG A 272 -21.51 -2.18 -5.38
N ASP A 273 -20.96 -3.21 -4.77
CA ASP A 273 -21.09 -3.46 -3.34
C ASP A 273 -20.51 -2.31 -2.51
N ILE A 274 -19.33 -1.78 -2.88
CA ILE A 274 -18.72 -0.62 -2.22
C ILE A 274 -19.63 0.61 -2.30
N VAL A 275 -20.18 0.91 -3.48
CA VAL A 275 -21.09 2.05 -3.68
C VAL A 275 -22.38 1.85 -2.86
N ASN A 276 -23.01 0.69 -2.94
CA ASN A 276 -24.25 0.40 -2.22
C ASN A 276 -24.06 0.45 -0.70
N ILE A 277 -22.96 -0.08 -0.18
CA ILE A 277 -22.64 -0.01 1.24
C ILE A 277 -22.44 1.44 1.69
N ASN A 278 -21.82 2.28 0.87
CA ASN A 278 -21.64 3.69 1.19
C ASN A 278 -22.98 4.43 1.31
N GLU A 279 -23.91 4.19 0.37
CA GLU A 279 -25.27 4.75 0.42
C GLU A 279 -26.05 4.22 1.64
N GLU A 280 -26.02 2.89 1.88
CA GLU A 280 -26.66 2.28 3.05
C GLU A 280 -26.17 2.92 4.36
N MET A 281 -24.86 3.13 4.49
CA MET A 281 -24.29 3.73 5.69
C MET A 281 -24.65 5.22 5.83
N ALA A 282 -24.72 5.95 4.73
CA ALA A 282 -25.21 7.33 4.74
C ALA A 282 -26.63 7.44 5.26
N ASP A 283 -27.53 6.55 4.83
CA ASP A 283 -28.90 6.47 5.32
C ASP A 283 -28.96 6.17 6.82
N VAL A 284 -28.16 5.24 7.31
CA VAL A 284 -28.06 4.90 8.75
C VAL A 284 -27.67 6.11 9.57
N PHE A 285 -26.71 6.91 9.10
CA PHE A 285 -26.22 8.11 9.78
C PHE A 285 -27.01 9.38 9.44
N LYS A 286 -27.99 9.30 8.54
CA LYS A 286 -28.77 10.45 8.03
C LYS A 286 -27.85 11.57 7.53
N ALA A 287 -26.87 11.20 6.74
CA ALA A 287 -25.83 12.05 6.19
C ALA A 287 -25.72 11.85 4.68
N GLU A 288 -24.96 12.70 4.00
CA GLU A 288 -24.62 12.49 2.60
C GLU A 288 -23.62 11.33 2.47
N PRO A 289 -23.70 10.51 1.40
CA PRO A 289 -22.72 9.49 1.10
C PRO A 289 -21.33 10.10 0.91
N PHE A 290 -20.29 9.37 1.31
CA PHE A 290 -18.94 9.79 1.05
C PHE A 290 -18.63 9.77 -0.45
N LYS A 291 -17.75 10.66 -0.91
CA LYS A 291 -17.34 10.74 -2.30
C LYS A 291 -16.55 9.49 -2.69
N ILE A 292 -17.02 8.77 -3.73
CA ILE A 292 -16.33 7.64 -4.34
C ILE A 292 -15.98 8.02 -5.78
N VAL A 293 -14.71 7.92 -6.17
CA VAL A 293 -14.27 8.24 -7.52
C VAL A 293 -13.50 7.07 -8.13
N ASP A 294 -13.94 6.62 -9.29
CA ASP A 294 -13.29 5.56 -10.06
C ASP A 294 -12.25 6.15 -11.02
N TYR A 295 -10.99 5.88 -10.74
CA TYR A 295 -9.85 6.15 -11.63
C TYR A 295 -9.35 4.88 -12.34
N SER A 296 -9.88 3.71 -11.98
CA SER A 296 -9.58 2.45 -12.66
C SER A 296 -10.50 2.28 -13.88
N ILE A 297 -10.32 3.14 -14.87
CA ILE A 297 -11.11 3.27 -16.09
C ILE A 297 -10.23 3.22 -17.34
N TYR A 298 -10.81 2.95 -18.50
CA TYR A 298 -10.12 3.03 -19.81
C TYR A 298 -9.88 4.50 -20.17
N HIS A 299 -8.67 4.99 -19.95
CA HIS A 299 -8.26 6.37 -20.14
C HIS A 299 -6.79 6.45 -20.57
N LYS A 300 -6.37 7.56 -21.21
CA LYS A 300 -4.98 7.75 -21.68
C LYS A 300 -3.91 7.53 -20.58
N TYR A 301 -4.22 7.75 -19.32
CA TYR A 301 -3.28 7.52 -18.22
C TYR A 301 -3.17 6.06 -17.82
N THR A 302 -4.27 5.32 -17.84
CA THR A 302 -4.31 3.90 -17.49
C THR A 302 -3.99 2.97 -18.66
N MET A 303 -3.97 3.51 -19.89
CA MET A 303 -3.67 2.83 -21.15
C MET A 303 -2.33 3.27 -21.73
N GLU A 304 -1.38 3.77 -20.95
CA GLU A 304 -0.07 4.12 -21.50
C GLU A 304 0.63 2.91 -22.12
N LYS A 305 1.45 3.16 -23.15
CA LYS A 305 2.19 2.09 -23.83
C LYS A 305 3.14 1.37 -22.91
N LEU A 306 3.13 0.05 -22.97
CA LEU A 306 4.10 -0.78 -22.27
C LEU A 306 5.49 -0.65 -22.91
N PRO A 307 6.57 -0.84 -22.11
CA PRO A 307 7.93 -0.84 -22.63
C PRO A 307 8.11 -1.92 -23.70
N VAL A 308 8.73 -1.59 -24.79
CA VAL A 308 9.11 -2.54 -25.86
C VAL A 308 10.52 -3.07 -25.60
N ASN A 309 11.38 -2.19 -25.11
CA ASN A 309 12.78 -2.50 -24.82
C ASN A 309 13.09 -2.41 -23.33
N LYS A 310 14.17 -3.07 -22.93
CA LYS A 310 14.65 -3.07 -21.53
C LYS A 310 14.95 -1.66 -20.98
N LEU A 311 15.27 -0.71 -21.86
CA LEU A 311 15.61 0.67 -21.48
C LEU A 311 14.39 1.61 -21.48
N ASP A 312 13.27 1.18 -22.04
CA ASP A 312 12.05 1.99 -22.04
C ASP A 312 11.41 1.97 -20.66
N GLU A 313 10.88 3.11 -20.25
CA GLU A 313 10.13 3.24 -18.99
C GLU A 313 8.77 3.88 -19.23
N MET A 314 7.76 3.32 -18.56
CA MET A 314 6.42 3.92 -18.49
C MET A 314 6.49 5.23 -17.71
N LYS A 315 5.78 6.23 -18.17
CA LYS A 315 5.75 7.55 -17.51
C LYS A 315 4.98 7.52 -16.19
N TYR A 316 3.84 6.82 -16.19
CA TYR A 316 2.87 6.87 -15.11
C TYR A 316 2.87 5.64 -14.21
N HIS A 317 3.43 4.51 -14.66
CA HIS A 317 3.43 3.27 -13.89
C HIS A 317 4.85 2.74 -13.64
N TRP A 318 5.03 2.07 -12.50
CA TRP A 318 6.22 1.26 -12.21
C TRP A 318 6.13 -0.10 -12.89
N GLU A 319 4.95 -0.65 -12.97
CA GLU A 319 4.52 -1.86 -13.66
C GLU A 319 2.98 -1.94 -13.61
N LEU A 320 2.36 -3.05 -14.01
CA LEU A 320 0.89 -3.10 -14.18
C LEU A 320 0.10 -2.75 -12.91
N ASN A 321 0.64 -3.09 -11.75
CA ASN A 321 -0.04 -2.98 -10.46
C ASN A 321 0.19 -1.63 -9.75
N HIS A 322 1.39 -1.04 -9.88
CA HIS A 322 1.77 0.15 -9.15
C HIS A 322 1.98 1.35 -10.07
N TYR A 323 1.27 2.42 -9.80
CA TYR A 323 1.47 3.71 -10.47
C TYR A 323 2.47 4.58 -9.72
N LYS A 324 3.08 5.51 -10.47
CA LYS A 324 4.04 6.49 -9.96
C LYS A 324 3.32 7.67 -9.30
N SER A 325 4.02 8.41 -8.44
CA SER A 325 3.45 9.57 -7.76
C SER A 325 2.96 10.65 -8.74
N GLN A 326 3.57 10.77 -9.94
CA GLN A 326 3.07 11.69 -10.97
C GLN A 326 1.61 11.42 -11.36
N LEU A 327 1.20 10.14 -11.41
CA LEU A 327 -0.20 9.82 -11.66
C LEU A 327 -1.06 10.03 -10.42
N GLY A 328 -0.52 9.76 -9.22
CA GLY A 328 -1.19 10.08 -7.97
C GLY A 328 -1.46 11.58 -7.81
N ASP A 329 -0.50 12.44 -8.18
CA ASP A 329 -0.68 13.89 -8.16
C ASP A 329 -1.81 14.33 -9.12
N ILE A 330 -1.87 13.74 -10.34
CA ILE A 330 -2.98 13.99 -11.28
C ILE A 330 -4.32 13.59 -10.68
N VAL A 331 -4.39 12.47 -9.96
CA VAL A 331 -5.61 12.04 -9.25
C VAL A 331 -5.97 13.02 -8.15
N LEU A 332 -5.03 13.46 -7.33
CA LEU A 332 -5.28 14.41 -6.24
C LEU A 332 -5.70 15.78 -6.75
N ASP A 333 -5.09 16.26 -7.83
CA ASP A 333 -5.51 17.47 -8.52
C ASP A 333 -6.94 17.36 -9.09
N ASP A 334 -7.29 16.19 -9.61
CA ASP A 334 -8.62 15.95 -10.16
C ASP A 334 -9.69 15.86 -9.04
N LEU A 335 -9.36 15.20 -7.92
CA LEU A 335 -10.20 15.14 -6.72
C LEU A 335 -10.43 16.51 -6.07
N ALA A 336 -9.52 17.45 -6.27
CA ALA A 336 -9.65 18.80 -5.72
C ALA A 336 -10.65 19.66 -6.52
N LYS A 337 -11.05 19.22 -7.71
CA LYS A 337 -12.04 19.91 -8.55
C LYS A 337 -13.47 19.60 -8.10
N ASN A 338 -14.39 20.53 -8.33
CA ASN A 338 -15.82 20.27 -8.11
C ASN A 338 -16.37 19.19 -9.05
N ASN A 339 -15.89 19.16 -10.31
CA ASN A 339 -16.20 18.11 -11.28
C ASN A 339 -14.89 17.46 -11.73
N THR A 340 -14.78 16.17 -11.56
CA THR A 340 -13.63 15.38 -12.02
C THR A 340 -13.56 15.40 -13.55
N THR A 341 -12.35 15.38 -14.10
CA THR A 341 -12.08 15.36 -15.55
C THR A 341 -11.39 14.09 -16.01
N PHE A 342 -10.77 13.37 -15.09
CA PHE A 342 -10.16 12.06 -15.31
C PHE A 342 -11.02 10.97 -14.65
N GLY A 343 -11.29 11.09 -13.35
CA GLY A 343 -12.09 10.10 -12.61
C GLY A 343 -13.59 10.28 -12.86
N VAL A 344 -14.35 9.25 -12.50
CA VAL A 344 -15.81 9.26 -12.54
C VAL A 344 -16.34 9.11 -11.12
N GLU A 345 -17.06 10.10 -10.63
CA GLU A 345 -17.74 10.03 -9.34
C GLU A 345 -18.89 9.03 -9.42
N LEU A 346 -18.94 8.09 -8.49
CA LEU A 346 -19.89 6.99 -8.47
C LEU A 346 -20.95 7.17 -7.40
N SER A 347 -22.17 6.80 -7.77
CA SER A 347 -23.35 6.70 -6.91
C SER A 347 -24.18 5.48 -7.31
N ALA A 348 -25.17 5.12 -6.49
CA ALA A 348 -26.12 4.05 -6.83
C ALA A 348 -26.85 4.33 -8.16
N ASP A 349 -27.10 5.60 -8.50
CA ASP A 349 -27.82 5.99 -9.71
C ASP A 349 -27.00 5.80 -11.00
N ASN A 350 -25.67 5.86 -10.93
CA ASN A 350 -24.83 5.87 -12.13
C ASN A 350 -23.92 4.65 -12.30
N ILE A 351 -23.74 3.84 -11.27
CA ILE A 351 -22.77 2.73 -11.27
C ILE A 351 -22.99 1.75 -12.42
N GLU A 352 -24.22 1.38 -12.73
CA GLU A 352 -24.51 0.40 -13.80
C GLU A 352 -24.16 0.94 -15.17
N ASN A 353 -24.57 2.18 -15.48
CA ASN A 353 -24.24 2.84 -16.74
C ASN A 353 -22.71 3.02 -16.88
N HIS A 354 -22.03 3.34 -15.77
CA HIS A 354 -20.58 3.47 -15.75
C HIS A 354 -19.89 2.13 -16.07
N LEU A 355 -20.28 1.04 -15.41
CA LEU A 355 -19.68 -0.29 -15.63
C LEU A 355 -19.96 -0.81 -17.04
N GLU A 356 -21.15 -0.58 -17.59
CA GLU A 356 -21.49 -0.92 -18.98
C GLU A 356 -20.61 -0.13 -19.96
N LEU A 357 -20.40 1.17 -19.72
CA LEU A 357 -19.50 1.99 -20.53
C LEU A 357 -18.07 1.43 -20.50
N GLN A 358 -17.55 1.08 -19.31
CA GLN A 358 -16.21 0.49 -19.18
C GLN A 358 -16.10 -0.85 -19.91
N ALA A 359 -17.10 -1.72 -19.81
CA ALA A 359 -17.15 -2.98 -20.55
C ALA A 359 -17.15 -2.77 -22.08
N ASN A 360 -17.86 -1.76 -22.56
CA ASN A 360 -17.88 -1.41 -24.00
C ASN A 360 -16.56 -0.79 -24.45
N LEU A 361 -15.91 0.05 -23.65
CA LEU A 361 -14.58 0.58 -23.93
C LEU A 361 -13.54 -0.54 -24.00
N ARG A 362 -13.62 -1.51 -23.07
CA ARG A 362 -12.78 -2.71 -23.10
C ARG A 362 -12.89 -3.45 -24.43
N LYS A 363 -14.11 -3.78 -24.87
CA LYS A 363 -14.35 -4.51 -26.13
C LYS A 363 -13.75 -3.78 -27.34
N ARG A 364 -13.73 -2.45 -27.33
CA ARG A 364 -13.19 -1.64 -28.43
C ARG A 364 -11.66 -1.55 -28.42
N ASN A 365 -11.06 -1.53 -27.22
CA ASN A 365 -9.67 -1.15 -27.02
C ASN A 365 -8.75 -2.32 -26.70
N VAL A 366 -9.28 -3.48 -26.30
CA VAL A 366 -8.48 -4.64 -25.89
C VAL A 366 -8.91 -5.88 -26.67
N ASP A 367 -7.99 -6.50 -27.38
CA ASP A 367 -8.15 -7.86 -27.87
C ASP A 367 -7.80 -8.86 -26.78
N SER A 368 -8.75 -9.08 -25.86
CA SER A 368 -8.57 -9.94 -24.69
C SER A 368 -8.27 -11.38 -25.07
N VAL A 369 -8.78 -11.87 -26.20
CA VAL A 369 -8.55 -13.26 -26.66
C VAL A 369 -7.12 -13.43 -27.12
N ALA A 370 -6.65 -12.54 -28.00
CA ALA A 370 -5.28 -12.57 -28.48
C ALA A 370 -4.28 -12.32 -27.35
N TYR A 371 -4.59 -11.39 -26.42
CA TYR A 371 -3.79 -11.15 -25.24
C TYR A 371 -3.63 -12.41 -24.39
N ARG A 372 -4.71 -13.09 -24.03
CA ARG A 372 -4.69 -14.33 -23.25
C ARG A 372 -3.88 -15.43 -23.91
N GLN A 373 -4.08 -15.64 -25.20
CA GLN A 373 -3.35 -16.68 -25.95
C GLN A 373 -1.85 -16.43 -25.97
N ARG A 374 -1.43 -15.17 -26.01
CA ARG A 374 -0.04 -14.80 -26.22
C ARG A 374 0.75 -14.60 -24.93
N VAL A 375 0.20 -13.97 -23.94
CA VAL A 375 0.89 -13.76 -22.66
C VAL A 375 1.06 -15.06 -21.91
N LEU A 376 0.11 -15.99 -22.05
CA LEU A 376 0.12 -17.26 -21.33
C LEU A 376 0.82 -18.41 -22.08
N ILE A 377 0.80 -18.39 -23.41
CA ILE A 377 1.28 -19.51 -24.20
C ILE A 377 2.65 -19.24 -24.85
N ASP A 378 2.93 -18.01 -25.25
CA ASP A 378 4.15 -17.68 -25.99
C ASP A 378 4.81 -16.37 -25.57
N ARG A 379 5.47 -16.41 -24.41
CA ARG A 379 6.16 -15.27 -23.77
C ARG A 379 7.28 -14.62 -24.61
N ASN A 380 7.56 -15.15 -25.81
CA ASN A 380 8.71 -14.76 -26.62
C ASN A 380 8.37 -14.13 -27.98
N LYS A 381 7.11 -13.95 -28.34
CA LYS A 381 6.76 -13.52 -29.70
C LYS A 381 5.88 -12.27 -29.73
N GLY A 382 6.49 -11.13 -30.10
CA GLY A 382 5.88 -9.88 -30.52
C GLY A 382 5.65 -8.85 -29.41
N ASP A 383 5.24 -7.66 -29.83
CA ASP A 383 4.99 -6.53 -28.95
C ASP A 383 3.60 -6.66 -28.28
N ILE A 384 3.57 -6.62 -26.94
CA ILE A 384 2.31 -6.59 -26.17
C ILE A 384 1.41 -5.42 -26.63
N ASN A 385 2.00 -4.31 -27.06
CA ASN A 385 1.26 -3.14 -27.50
C ASN A 385 0.38 -3.41 -28.72
N ASP A 386 0.64 -4.44 -29.53
CA ASP A 386 -0.17 -4.82 -30.71
C ASP A 386 -1.60 -5.23 -30.33
N TYR A 387 -1.86 -5.59 -29.05
CA TYR A 387 -3.18 -5.99 -28.54
C TYR A 387 -4.01 -4.85 -27.98
N PHE A 388 -3.45 -3.66 -27.92
CA PHE A 388 -4.11 -2.46 -27.43
C PHE A 388 -4.31 -1.47 -28.55
N ARG A 389 -5.56 -1.12 -28.81
CA ARG A 389 -5.88 0.06 -29.60
C ARG A 389 -5.80 1.26 -28.68
N PHE A 390 -4.62 1.91 -28.65
CA PHE A 390 -4.46 3.19 -27.96
C PHE A 390 -5.32 4.22 -28.67
N VAL A 391 -6.47 4.54 -28.09
CA VAL A 391 -7.31 5.62 -28.62
C VAL A 391 -6.60 6.94 -28.29
N GLU A 392 -6.40 7.78 -29.30
CA GLU A 392 -6.08 9.19 -29.07
C GLU A 392 -7.33 9.82 -28.45
N PHE A 393 -7.23 10.21 -27.17
CA PHE A 393 -8.26 10.91 -26.41
C PHE A 393 -8.12 12.42 -26.56
#